data_42d6a5f0ab46cb57edb5911c777b9e0b
#
_entry.id   42d6a5f0ab46cb57edb5911c777b9e0b
#
_cell.length_a   1.000
_cell.length_b   1.000
_cell.length_c   1.000
_cell.angle_alpha   90.00
_cell.angle_beta   90.00
_cell.angle_gamma   90.00
#
_symmetry.space_group_name_H-M   'P 1'
#
loop_
_entity.id
_entity.type
_entity.pdbx_description
1 polymer ?
#
loop_
_entity_poly.entity_id
_entity_poly.type
_entity_poly.pdbx_seq_one_letter_code
_entity_poly.pdbx_strand_id
1 'polypeptide(L)'
;MTPAHPSAPAPSPNLALNQLVDRRRARGESLVHLAFGEARLPVLPQLAATLAAGASRAAYGPVAGAEDVRTEVAGYFTRRRQPTTADQVVVAPGSKPLLMALQLTVPGDVLLPSPAWNTYAPQARYAGKRVYGVPVPAECGGVPAPDALRTVLREARAAGGDPRLLILTLPDNPTGTLAPPALVRELGALAREEDLVVVADEIYRDIVHDPDRTPFLSPAEVAPERTVVTSGLSKTLGLGGWRIGVARFPAGDTGERLRDGVIAVASELWSTLAGPMQHVAAYAYAEPPEITDRVRAAARLHGAVARAVHRIAVDAGAACRPPTAGFYVYPDFEPLRARLAARGITDSASLAGALLDGSGLVVLGGHLLGDDPKALRFKAATSLLYGDEEQQAAALAADDPTRLPHIAGELDRIAKGFARLLD
;
A
#
# COMPACT_ATOMS: atom_id res chain seq x y z
N MET A 1 -22.57 -34.03 -10.90
CA MET A 1 -22.71 -32.57 -10.78
C MET A 1 -21.38 -31.95 -11.19
N THR A 2 -21.36 -31.27 -12.33
CA THR A 2 -20.17 -30.50 -12.77
C THR A 2 -19.97 -29.36 -11.78
N PRO A 3 -18.78 -29.17 -11.17
CA PRO A 3 -18.56 -28.04 -10.29
C PRO A 3 -18.79 -26.76 -11.10
N ALA A 4 -19.61 -25.87 -10.56
CA ALA A 4 -19.84 -24.57 -11.16
C ALA A 4 -18.46 -23.88 -11.28
N HIS A 5 -18.03 -23.55 -12.50
CA HIS A 5 -16.86 -22.74 -12.71
C HIS A 5 -17.04 -21.43 -11.92
N PRO A 6 -16.09 -21.01 -11.09
CA PRO A 6 -16.16 -19.72 -10.46
C PRO A 6 -16.33 -18.67 -11.56
N SER A 7 -17.23 -17.71 -11.36
CA SER A 7 -17.42 -16.60 -12.29
C SER A 7 -16.06 -16.00 -12.64
N ALA A 8 -15.85 -15.69 -13.94
CA ALA A 8 -14.58 -15.13 -14.39
C ALA A 8 -14.14 -13.96 -13.48
N PRO A 9 -12.89 -13.95 -13.04
CA PRO A 9 -12.41 -12.91 -12.13
C PRO A 9 -12.56 -11.53 -12.77
N ALA A 10 -13.25 -10.62 -12.07
CA ALA A 10 -13.38 -9.24 -12.50
C ALA A 10 -12.02 -8.51 -12.40
N PRO A 11 -11.72 -7.57 -13.30
CA PRO A 11 -10.56 -6.71 -13.18
C PRO A 11 -10.54 -6.00 -11.82
N SER A 12 -9.34 -5.70 -11.31
CA SER A 12 -9.22 -4.98 -10.03
C SER A 12 -9.97 -3.63 -10.12
N PRO A 13 -10.69 -3.20 -9.06
CA PRO A 13 -11.41 -1.93 -9.04
C PRO A 13 -10.56 -0.73 -9.44
N ASN A 14 -9.27 -0.74 -9.08
CA ASN A 14 -8.33 0.31 -9.47
C ASN A 14 -8.15 0.40 -10.99
N LEU A 15 -8.05 -0.74 -11.69
CA LEU A 15 -7.92 -0.77 -13.15
C LEU A 15 -9.22 -0.34 -13.83
N ALA A 16 -10.36 -0.78 -13.32
CA ALA A 16 -11.66 -0.37 -13.84
C ALA A 16 -11.88 1.16 -13.73
N LEU A 17 -11.49 1.75 -12.59
CA LEU A 17 -11.55 3.19 -12.39
C LEU A 17 -10.57 3.96 -13.29
N ASN A 18 -9.34 3.47 -13.49
CA ASN A 18 -8.40 4.10 -14.42
C ASN A 18 -8.97 4.13 -15.85
N GLN A 19 -9.51 2.99 -16.32
CA GLN A 19 -10.15 2.92 -17.63
C GLN A 19 -11.37 3.85 -17.74
N LEU A 20 -12.13 4.03 -16.66
CA LEU A 20 -13.24 4.98 -16.62
C LEU A 20 -12.73 6.43 -16.75
N VAL A 21 -11.68 6.78 -16.00
CA VAL A 21 -11.03 8.10 -16.08
C VAL A 21 -10.54 8.39 -17.49
N ASP A 22 -9.83 7.44 -18.11
CA ASP A 22 -9.29 7.58 -19.46
C ASP A 22 -10.42 7.81 -20.48
N ARG A 23 -11.51 7.04 -20.40
CA ARG A 23 -12.68 7.21 -21.27
C ARG A 23 -13.37 8.58 -21.10
N ARG A 24 -13.52 9.04 -19.84
CA ARG A 24 -14.16 10.36 -19.57
C ARG A 24 -13.26 11.50 -20.03
N ARG A 25 -11.95 11.43 -19.79
CA ARG A 25 -10.98 12.43 -20.28
C ARG A 25 -10.95 12.50 -21.81
N ALA A 26 -11.04 11.36 -22.50
CA ALA A 26 -11.13 11.31 -23.97
C ALA A 26 -12.40 12.01 -24.51
N ARG A 27 -13.43 12.19 -23.69
CA ARG A 27 -14.65 12.97 -24.00
C ARG A 27 -14.54 14.44 -23.60
N GLY A 28 -13.36 14.90 -23.15
CA GLY A 28 -13.13 16.29 -22.73
C GLY A 28 -13.52 16.59 -21.27
N GLU A 29 -13.86 15.59 -20.46
CA GLU A 29 -14.20 15.83 -19.06
C GLU A 29 -12.92 16.12 -18.23
N SER A 30 -13.00 17.18 -17.42
CA SER A 30 -11.91 17.54 -16.50
C SER A 30 -12.09 16.83 -15.16
N LEU A 31 -11.23 15.85 -14.87
CA LEU A 31 -11.34 15.01 -13.68
C LEU A 31 -10.13 15.17 -12.75
N VAL A 32 -10.38 15.24 -11.43
CA VAL A 32 -9.37 15.12 -10.39
C VAL A 32 -9.28 13.63 -9.99
N HIS A 33 -8.15 13.00 -10.28
CA HIS A 33 -8.00 11.56 -10.06
C HIS A 33 -7.35 11.26 -8.70
N LEU A 34 -8.18 10.84 -7.72
CA LEU A 34 -7.77 10.51 -6.36
C LEU A 34 -7.91 9.01 -6.03
N ALA A 35 -8.30 8.15 -6.98
CA ALA A 35 -8.57 6.75 -6.70
C ALA A 35 -7.33 5.86 -6.76
N PHE A 36 -6.35 6.19 -7.61
CA PHE A 36 -5.21 5.32 -7.90
C PHE A 36 -3.95 5.74 -7.14
N GLY A 37 -3.46 4.82 -6.31
CA GLY A 37 -2.27 5.05 -5.48
C GLY A 37 -0.96 4.78 -6.22
N GLU A 38 -0.57 5.64 -7.13
CA GLU A 38 0.70 5.62 -7.83
C GLU A 38 1.56 6.80 -7.38
N ALA A 39 2.78 6.55 -6.92
CA ALA A 39 3.73 7.62 -6.67
C ALA A 39 4.29 8.10 -8.01
N ARG A 40 3.74 9.18 -8.54
CA ARG A 40 4.25 9.81 -9.77
C ARG A 40 5.33 10.82 -9.41
N LEU A 41 6.57 10.43 -9.65
CA LEU A 41 7.75 11.25 -9.44
C LEU A 41 8.68 11.05 -10.64
N PRO A 42 9.39 12.10 -11.12
CA PRO A 42 10.34 11.94 -12.21
C PRO A 42 11.45 10.98 -11.80
N VAL A 43 11.93 10.18 -12.73
CA VAL A 43 13.01 9.22 -12.47
C VAL A 43 14.31 10.00 -12.19
N LEU A 44 15.03 9.62 -11.11
CA LEU A 44 16.35 10.19 -10.84
C LEU A 44 17.31 9.85 -12.00
N PRO A 45 18.09 10.83 -12.52
CA PRO A 45 19.06 10.59 -13.60
C PRO A 45 20.04 9.46 -13.28
N GLN A 46 20.48 9.32 -12.03
CA GLN A 46 21.38 8.26 -11.57
C GLN A 46 20.73 6.88 -11.72
N LEU A 47 19.43 6.74 -11.45
CA LEU A 47 18.71 5.48 -11.64
C LEU A 47 18.58 5.13 -13.13
N ALA A 48 18.32 6.12 -13.98
CA ALA A 48 18.28 5.92 -15.43
C ALA A 48 19.67 5.51 -15.98
N ALA A 49 20.74 6.14 -15.51
CA ALA A 49 22.11 5.77 -15.86
C ALA A 49 22.46 4.37 -15.37
N THR A 50 22.08 4.02 -14.15
CA THR A 50 22.27 2.66 -13.59
C THR A 50 21.53 1.60 -14.40
N LEU A 51 20.29 1.90 -14.84
CA LEU A 51 19.53 1.00 -15.71
C LEU A 51 20.25 0.79 -17.04
N ALA A 52 20.74 1.85 -17.67
CA ALA A 52 21.50 1.77 -18.92
C ALA A 52 22.80 0.94 -18.74
N ALA A 53 23.54 1.14 -17.66
CA ALA A 53 24.72 0.34 -17.33
C ALA A 53 24.42 -1.14 -17.10
N GLY A 54 23.23 -1.44 -16.56
CA GLY A 54 22.76 -2.81 -16.33
C GLY A 54 22.15 -3.50 -17.56
N ALA A 55 21.97 -2.80 -18.68
CA ALA A 55 21.24 -3.30 -19.85
C ALA A 55 21.83 -4.60 -20.46
N SER A 56 23.13 -4.84 -20.31
CA SER A 56 23.81 -6.06 -20.79
C SER A 56 23.59 -7.30 -19.90
N ARG A 57 22.95 -7.18 -18.73
CA ARG A 57 22.64 -8.30 -17.82
C ARG A 57 21.45 -9.11 -18.37
N ALA A 58 21.66 -9.86 -19.44
CA ALA A 58 20.62 -10.57 -20.19
C ALA A 58 20.41 -12.03 -19.76
N ALA A 59 21.35 -12.61 -19.01
CA ALA A 59 21.25 -14.01 -18.59
C ALA A 59 20.23 -14.19 -17.44
N TYR A 60 19.62 -15.39 -17.39
CA TYR A 60 18.83 -15.80 -16.22
C TYR A 60 19.74 -15.88 -15.00
N GLY A 61 19.32 -15.22 -13.91
CA GLY A 61 19.95 -15.32 -12.60
C GLY A 61 19.22 -16.33 -11.69
N PRO A 62 19.68 -16.46 -10.43
CA PRO A 62 18.98 -17.24 -9.41
C PRO A 62 17.54 -16.73 -9.20
N VAL A 63 16.63 -17.65 -8.90
CA VAL A 63 15.22 -17.32 -8.64
C VAL A 63 15.05 -16.33 -7.49
N ALA A 64 15.85 -16.48 -6.42
CA ALA A 64 15.85 -15.54 -5.30
C ALA A 64 16.42 -14.15 -5.64
N GLY A 65 17.08 -14.02 -6.77
CA GLY A 65 17.87 -12.85 -7.18
C GLY A 65 19.37 -13.05 -7.00
N ALA A 66 20.16 -12.27 -7.73
CA ALA A 66 21.61 -12.30 -7.65
C ALA A 66 22.12 -11.91 -6.25
N GLU A 67 23.30 -12.38 -5.88
CA GLU A 67 23.86 -12.16 -4.54
C GLU A 67 24.11 -10.67 -4.25
N ASP A 68 24.59 -9.91 -5.23
CA ASP A 68 24.83 -8.48 -5.10
C ASP A 68 23.58 -7.73 -4.65
N VAL A 69 22.45 -7.91 -5.33
CA VAL A 69 21.19 -7.23 -4.96
C VAL A 69 20.64 -7.75 -3.62
N ARG A 70 20.75 -9.05 -3.33
CA ARG A 70 20.28 -9.60 -2.05
C ARG A 70 21.10 -9.05 -0.87
N THR A 71 22.39 -8.86 -1.05
CA THR A 71 23.30 -8.26 -0.05
C THR A 71 22.90 -6.81 0.25
N GLU A 72 22.66 -5.99 -0.77
CA GLU A 72 22.25 -4.60 -0.57
C GLU A 72 20.87 -4.49 0.10
N VAL A 73 19.93 -5.34 -0.29
CA VAL A 73 18.61 -5.42 0.35
C VAL A 73 18.72 -5.88 1.81
N ALA A 74 19.60 -6.84 2.12
CA ALA A 74 19.88 -7.25 3.50
C ALA A 74 20.48 -6.10 4.33
N GLY A 75 21.40 -5.34 3.74
CA GLY A 75 21.94 -4.10 4.33
C GLY A 75 20.86 -3.06 4.62
N TYR A 76 19.93 -2.85 3.69
CA TYR A 76 18.79 -1.95 3.86
C TYR A 76 17.93 -2.32 5.08
N PHE A 77 17.57 -3.60 5.25
CA PHE A 77 16.79 -4.06 6.40
C PHE A 77 17.60 -3.96 7.71
N THR A 78 18.89 -4.30 7.67
CA THR A 78 19.78 -4.21 8.84
C THR A 78 19.91 -2.78 9.35
N ARG A 79 20.07 -1.79 8.46
CA ARG A 79 20.07 -0.37 8.82
C ARG A 79 18.74 0.07 9.47
N ARG A 80 17.67 -0.69 9.27
CA ARG A 80 16.31 -0.45 9.83
C ARG A 80 15.99 -1.35 11.02
N ARG A 81 17.01 -1.75 11.79
CA ARG A 81 16.89 -2.59 13.00
C ARG A 81 16.28 -3.99 12.76
N GLN A 82 16.39 -4.47 11.53
CA GLN A 82 16.00 -5.84 11.16
C GLN A 82 17.24 -6.59 10.65
N PRO A 83 18.09 -7.14 11.55
CA PRO A 83 19.29 -7.90 11.15
C PRO A 83 18.93 -8.95 10.11
N THR A 84 19.58 -8.91 8.97
CA THR A 84 19.21 -9.72 7.80
C THR A 84 20.47 -10.12 7.03
N THR A 85 20.52 -11.35 6.57
CA THR A 85 21.55 -11.85 5.64
C THR A 85 20.99 -11.94 4.23
N ALA A 86 21.89 -12.00 3.23
CA ALA A 86 21.47 -12.14 1.82
C ALA A 86 20.58 -13.39 1.58
N ASP A 87 20.82 -14.45 2.34
CA ASP A 87 20.04 -15.69 2.22
C ASP A 87 18.59 -15.58 2.73
N GLN A 88 18.29 -14.55 3.50
CA GLN A 88 16.91 -14.25 3.95
C GLN A 88 16.14 -13.37 2.95
N VAL A 89 16.71 -13.04 1.81
CA VAL A 89 16.13 -12.08 0.85
C VAL A 89 15.71 -12.79 -0.43
N VAL A 90 14.53 -12.42 -0.94
CA VAL A 90 14.06 -12.75 -2.30
C VAL A 90 13.65 -11.46 -3.00
N VAL A 91 14.09 -11.29 -4.25
CA VAL A 91 13.68 -10.18 -5.12
C VAL A 91 12.71 -10.65 -6.20
N ALA A 92 11.78 -9.78 -6.62
CA ALA A 92 10.71 -10.16 -7.54
C ALA A 92 10.24 -8.97 -8.40
N PRO A 93 9.48 -9.21 -9.48
CA PRO A 93 8.89 -8.14 -10.30
C PRO A 93 7.76 -7.39 -9.57
N GLY A 94 8.11 -6.72 -8.47
CA GLY A 94 7.23 -6.00 -7.55
C GLY A 94 6.80 -6.84 -6.35
N SER A 95 6.26 -6.20 -5.29
CA SER A 95 5.76 -6.88 -4.09
C SER A 95 4.50 -7.73 -4.34
N LYS A 96 3.69 -7.39 -5.35
CA LYS A 96 2.43 -8.09 -5.61
C LYS A 96 2.60 -9.60 -5.91
N PRO A 97 3.54 -10.06 -6.74
CA PRO A 97 3.83 -11.48 -6.90
C PRO A 97 4.33 -12.15 -5.62
N LEU A 98 5.17 -11.46 -4.83
CA LEU A 98 5.64 -11.98 -3.53
C LEU A 98 4.47 -12.20 -2.55
N LEU A 99 3.55 -11.24 -2.47
CA LEU A 99 2.34 -11.37 -1.65
C LEU A 99 1.44 -12.53 -2.09
N MET A 100 1.33 -12.77 -3.41
CA MET A 100 0.61 -13.93 -3.92
C MET A 100 1.34 -15.23 -3.56
N ALA A 101 2.66 -15.29 -3.78
CA ALA A 101 3.46 -16.47 -3.45
C ALA A 101 3.40 -16.81 -1.96
N LEU A 102 3.45 -15.78 -1.07
CA LEU A 102 3.27 -15.97 0.38
C LEU A 102 1.90 -16.57 0.72
N GLN A 103 0.84 -16.09 0.08
CA GLN A 103 -0.51 -16.62 0.30
C GLN A 103 -0.69 -18.05 -0.25
N LEU A 104 0.10 -18.47 -1.23
CA LEU A 104 0.15 -19.85 -1.70
C LEU A 104 0.97 -20.74 -0.78
N THR A 105 2.03 -20.20 -0.16
CA THR A 105 3.00 -20.96 0.66
C THR A 105 2.53 -21.15 2.12
N VAL A 106 2.00 -20.09 2.75
CA VAL A 106 1.53 -20.16 4.15
C VAL A 106 0.24 -20.98 4.20
N PRO A 107 0.13 -22.03 5.03
CA PRO A 107 -1.12 -22.79 5.14
C PRO A 107 -2.25 -22.00 5.80
N GLY A 108 -3.46 -22.56 5.80
CA GLY A 108 -4.63 -22.01 6.47
C GLY A 108 -5.21 -20.75 5.79
N ASP A 109 -6.04 -20.05 6.51
CA ASP A 109 -6.84 -18.91 6.06
C ASP A 109 -6.16 -17.56 6.37
N VAL A 110 -6.71 -16.48 5.83
CA VAL A 110 -6.12 -15.13 5.88
C VAL A 110 -6.96 -14.18 6.72
N LEU A 111 -6.30 -13.46 7.62
CA LEU A 111 -6.84 -12.32 8.38
C LEU A 111 -6.37 -11.03 7.72
N LEU A 112 -7.29 -10.13 7.43
CA LEU A 112 -7.01 -8.83 6.84
C LEU A 112 -7.61 -7.71 7.68
N PRO A 113 -6.93 -6.56 7.86
CA PRO A 113 -7.57 -5.34 8.31
C PRO A 113 -8.79 -4.98 7.43
N SER A 114 -9.80 -4.41 8.03
CA SER A 114 -10.98 -3.89 7.32
C SER A 114 -11.16 -2.42 7.70
N PRO A 115 -10.81 -1.47 6.78
CA PRO A 115 -10.37 -1.65 5.38
C PRO A 115 -8.91 -2.12 5.22
N ALA A 116 -8.58 -2.62 3.99
CA ALA A 116 -7.21 -2.94 3.57
C ALA A 116 -7.02 -2.72 2.06
N TRP A 117 -5.78 -2.82 1.58
CA TRP A 117 -5.53 -2.76 0.14
C TRP A 117 -6.29 -3.88 -0.60
N ASN A 118 -7.04 -3.47 -1.61
CA ASN A 118 -7.99 -4.30 -2.34
C ASN A 118 -7.40 -5.46 -3.17
N THR A 119 -6.08 -5.70 -3.08
CA THR A 119 -5.42 -6.83 -3.75
C THR A 119 -5.33 -8.06 -2.85
N TYR A 120 -5.23 -7.91 -1.52
CA TYR A 120 -4.99 -9.04 -0.61
C TYR A 120 -6.12 -10.06 -0.64
N ALA A 121 -7.37 -9.63 -0.49
CA ALA A 121 -8.52 -10.53 -0.45
C ALA A 121 -8.73 -11.30 -1.78
N PRO A 122 -8.64 -10.71 -2.98
CA PRO A 122 -8.65 -11.47 -4.24
C PRO A 122 -7.52 -12.49 -4.33
N GLN A 123 -6.30 -12.13 -3.94
CA GLN A 123 -5.17 -13.07 -3.95
C GLN A 123 -5.40 -14.25 -2.99
N ALA A 124 -5.95 -14.03 -1.79
CA ALA A 124 -6.33 -15.09 -0.87
C ALA A 124 -7.33 -16.05 -1.50
N ARG A 125 -8.35 -15.52 -2.17
CA ARG A 125 -9.36 -16.33 -2.87
C ARG A 125 -8.76 -17.13 -4.03
N TYR A 126 -7.82 -16.55 -4.80
CA TYR A 126 -7.07 -17.29 -5.83
C TYR A 126 -6.22 -18.41 -5.24
N ALA A 127 -5.69 -18.23 -4.02
CA ALA A 127 -4.99 -19.25 -3.27
C ALA A 127 -5.93 -20.28 -2.60
N GLY A 128 -7.25 -20.22 -2.83
CA GLY A 128 -8.24 -21.13 -2.24
C GLY A 128 -8.52 -20.90 -0.77
N LYS A 129 -8.17 -19.73 -0.22
CA LYS A 129 -8.26 -19.40 1.21
C LYS A 129 -9.52 -18.60 1.54
N ARG A 130 -10.05 -18.84 2.74
CA ARG A 130 -11.05 -17.94 3.35
C ARG A 130 -10.36 -16.65 3.81
N VAL A 131 -11.14 -15.57 3.81
CA VAL A 131 -10.68 -14.26 4.27
C VAL A 131 -11.57 -13.81 5.41
N TYR A 132 -10.94 -13.43 6.52
CA TYR A 132 -11.62 -12.87 7.70
C TYR A 132 -11.20 -11.40 7.83
N GLY A 133 -12.16 -10.49 7.66
CA GLY A 133 -11.95 -9.07 7.90
C GLY A 133 -11.92 -8.76 9.38
N VAL A 134 -10.90 -8.07 9.84
CA VAL A 134 -10.78 -7.61 11.22
C VAL A 134 -11.00 -6.11 11.26
N PRO A 135 -12.03 -5.61 11.96
CA PRO A 135 -12.30 -4.18 12.04
C PRO A 135 -11.11 -3.37 12.55
N VAL A 136 -10.86 -2.23 11.93
CA VAL A 136 -9.78 -1.32 12.31
C VAL A 136 -10.37 -0.02 12.86
N PRO A 137 -10.33 0.21 14.17
CA PRO A 137 -10.62 1.52 14.75
C PRO A 137 -9.66 2.59 14.22
N ALA A 138 -10.16 3.80 14.01
CA ALA A 138 -9.38 4.88 13.40
C ALA A 138 -8.10 5.24 14.18
N GLU A 139 -8.10 5.07 15.51
CA GLU A 139 -6.97 5.29 16.40
C GLU A 139 -5.86 4.24 16.27
N CYS A 140 -6.15 3.08 15.67
CA CYS A 140 -5.20 1.99 15.52
C CYS A 140 -4.23 2.18 14.35
N GLY A 141 -4.40 3.23 13.54
CA GLY A 141 -3.43 3.58 12.49
C GLY A 141 -3.30 2.54 11.37
N GLY A 142 -4.42 1.87 11.01
CA GLY A 142 -4.48 0.92 9.90
C GLY A 142 -4.26 -0.54 10.27
N VAL A 143 -3.98 -0.85 11.54
CA VAL A 143 -3.88 -2.23 12.02
C VAL A 143 -5.06 -2.59 12.94
N PRO A 144 -5.42 -3.86 13.08
CA PRO A 144 -6.49 -4.29 13.97
C PRO A 144 -6.23 -3.95 15.44
N ALA A 145 -7.29 -3.66 16.20
CA ALA A 145 -7.20 -3.72 17.65
C ALA A 145 -7.00 -5.20 18.09
N PRO A 146 -6.14 -5.49 19.07
CA PRO A 146 -5.87 -6.86 19.53
C PRO A 146 -7.13 -7.63 19.94
N ASP A 147 -8.05 -7.00 20.66
CA ASP A 147 -9.30 -7.64 21.07
C ASP A 147 -10.24 -7.98 19.91
N ALA A 148 -10.29 -7.12 18.90
CA ALA A 148 -11.03 -7.39 17.67
C ALA A 148 -10.40 -8.59 16.94
N LEU A 149 -9.06 -8.66 16.87
CA LEU A 149 -8.36 -9.77 16.26
C LEU A 149 -8.61 -11.09 17.02
N ARG A 150 -8.54 -11.09 18.37
CA ARG A 150 -8.90 -12.27 19.19
C ARG A 150 -10.34 -12.74 18.95
N THR A 151 -11.26 -11.79 18.83
CA THR A 151 -12.67 -12.10 18.59
C THR A 151 -12.86 -12.78 17.24
N VAL A 152 -12.31 -12.21 16.17
CA VAL A 152 -12.39 -12.77 14.81
C VAL A 152 -11.70 -14.15 14.73
N LEU A 153 -10.54 -14.33 15.36
CA LEU A 153 -9.85 -15.62 15.45
C LEU A 153 -10.72 -16.69 16.07
N ARG A 154 -11.33 -16.40 17.23
CA ARG A 154 -12.22 -17.33 17.93
C ARG A 154 -13.45 -17.70 17.08
N GLU A 155 -14.10 -16.71 16.48
CA GLU A 155 -15.27 -16.91 15.62
C GLU A 155 -14.93 -17.70 14.37
N ALA A 156 -13.82 -17.38 13.70
CA ALA A 156 -13.35 -18.11 12.53
C ALA A 156 -13.10 -19.59 12.83
N ARG A 157 -12.41 -19.89 13.93
CA ARG A 157 -12.14 -21.26 14.36
C ARG A 157 -13.40 -22.00 14.78
N ALA A 158 -14.31 -21.36 15.48
CA ALA A 158 -15.60 -21.94 15.85
C ALA A 158 -16.44 -22.30 14.60
N ALA A 159 -16.28 -21.55 13.50
CA ALA A 159 -16.91 -21.83 12.20
C ALA A 159 -16.12 -22.84 11.33
N GLY A 160 -15.12 -23.52 11.87
CA GLY A 160 -14.30 -24.50 11.15
C GLY A 160 -13.30 -23.89 10.19
N GLY A 161 -12.87 -22.65 10.41
CA GLY A 161 -11.76 -22.02 9.71
C GLY A 161 -10.42 -22.27 10.40
N ASP A 162 -9.33 -22.06 9.65
CA ASP A 162 -7.96 -22.18 10.15
C ASP A 162 -7.16 -20.90 9.82
N PRO A 163 -7.42 -19.75 10.49
CA PRO A 163 -6.68 -18.52 10.24
C PRO A 163 -5.21 -18.68 10.74
N ARG A 164 -4.26 -18.54 9.79
CA ARG A 164 -2.81 -18.71 10.03
C ARG A 164 -1.99 -17.54 9.52
N LEU A 165 -2.54 -16.71 8.64
CA LEU A 165 -1.82 -15.62 7.99
C LEU A 165 -2.49 -14.28 8.32
N LEU A 166 -1.74 -13.37 8.94
CA LEU A 166 -2.14 -11.98 9.14
C LEU A 166 -1.33 -11.09 8.20
N ILE A 167 -2.00 -10.34 7.32
CA ILE A 167 -1.34 -9.38 6.42
C ILE A 167 -1.63 -7.96 6.92
N LEU A 168 -0.58 -7.19 7.18
CA LEU A 168 -0.64 -5.81 7.64
C LEU A 168 0.10 -4.91 6.65
N THR A 169 -0.42 -3.72 6.38
CA THR A 169 0.28 -2.67 5.64
C THR A 169 0.75 -1.60 6.63
N LEU A 170 2.06 -1.39 6.73
CA LEU A 170 2.65 -0.37 7.60
C LEU A 170 3.72 0.43 6.86
N PRO A 171 3.55 1.76 6.75
CA PRO A 171 2.33 2.57 7.01
C PRO A 171 1.16 2.16 6.14
N ASP A 172 -0.07 2.50 6.55
CA ASP A 172 -1.27 1.90 6.01
C ASP A 172 -1.75 2.49 4.67
N ASN A 173 -2.24 1.61 3.84
CA ASN A 173 -3.11 1.86 2.70
C ASN A 173 -4.42 1.11 2.94
N PRO A 174 -5.56 1.82 3.22
CA PRO A 174 -5.91 3.09 2.57
C PRO A 174 -5.81 4.36 3.41
N THR A 175 -5.48 4.32 4.69
CA THR A 175 -5.71 5.45 5.59
C THR A 175 -4.60 6.52 5.57
N GLY A 176 -3.39 6.17 5.14
CA GLY A 176 -2.22 7.07 5.22
C GLY A 176 -1.72 7.29 6.64
N THR A 177 -2.11 6.43 7.58
CA THR A 177 -1.73 6.52 8.99
C THR A 177 -0.70 5.44 9.35
N LEU A 178 -0.06 5.60 10.52
CA LEU A 178 0.89 4.64 11.06
C LEU A 178 0.42 4.16 12.43
N ALA A 179 0.47 2.85 12.64
CA ALA A 179 0.11 2.22 13.90
C ALA A 179 1.04 2.66 15.05
N PRO A 180 0.49 2.95 16.23
CA PRO A 180 1.30 3.22 17.42
C PRO A 180 2.23 2.03 17.75
N PRO A 181 3.51 2.26 18.14
CA PRO A 181 4.43 1.18 18.47
C PRO A 181 3.95 0.23 19.58
N ALA A 182 3.16 0.72 20.54
CA ALA A 182 2.57 -0.12 21.59
C ALA A 182 1.65 -1.19 20.97
N LEU A 183 0.79 -0.76 20.04
CA LEU A 183 -0.15 -1.66 19.37
C LEU A 183 0.58 -2.72 18.50
N VAL A 184 1.67 -2.32 17.83
CA VAL A 184 2.49 -3.27 17.05
C VAL A 184 3.10 -4.34 17.96
N ARG A 185 3.52 -3.98 19.20
CA ARG A 185 4.03 -4.94 20.19
C ARG A 185 2.95 -5.93 20.64
N GLU A 186 1.75 -5.43 20.91
CA GLU A 186 0.61 -6.27 21.30
C GLU A 186 0.23 -7.25 20.18
N LEU A 187 0.19 -6.79 18.93
CA LEU A 187 -0.08 -7.64 17.77
C LEU A 187 1.03 -8.70 17.57
N GLY A 188 2.30 -8.34 17.81
CA GLY A 188 3.41 -9.29 17.75
C GLY A 188 3.31 -10.37 18.84
N ALA A 189 2.91 -10.00 20.05
CA ALA A 189 2.65 -10.95 21.14
C ALA A 189 1.49 -11.89 20.77
N LEU A 190 0.39 -11.31 20.26
CA LEU A 190 -0.78 -12.08 19.83
C LEU A 190 -0.46 -13.04 18.66
N ALA A 191 0.39 -12.62 17.74
CA ALA A 191 0.83 -13.50 16.65
C ALA A 191 1.60 -14.72 17.14
N ARG A 192 2.36 -14.60 18.25
CA ARG A 192 2.99 -15.74 18.91
C ARG A 192 1.98 -16.64 19.62
N GLU A 193 1.09 -16.03 20.40
CA GLU A 193 0.06 -16.71 21.17
C GLU A 193 -0.84 -17.57 20.27
N GLU A 194 -1.22 -17.03 19.11
CA GLU A 194 -2.19 -17.61 18.18
C GLU A 194 -1.57 -18.39 17.00
N ASP A 195 -0.24 -18.54 17.02
CA ASP A 195 0.56 -19.21 15.96
C ASP A 195 0.29 -18.65 14.56
N LEU A 196 0.32 -17.31 14.43
CA LEU A 196 0.14 -16.64 13.15
C LEU A 196 1.49 -16.35 12.50
N VAL A 197 1.56 -16.50 11.18
CA VAL A 197 2.56 -15.84 10.32
C VAL A 197 2.08 -14.44 10.04
N VAL A 198 2.95 -13.46 10.22
CA VAL A 198 2.67 -12.06 9.89
C VAL A 198 3.38 -11.71 8.59
N VAL A 199 2.65 -11.15 7.62
CA VAL A 199 3.22 -10.47 6.47
C VAL A 199 3.06 -8.97 6.70
N ALA A 200 4.17 -8.28 6.92
CA ALA A 200 4.25 -6.83 7.02
C ALA A 200 4.58 -6.24 5.64
N ASP A 201 3.59 -5.69 4.96
CA ASP A 201 3.80 -4.94 3.71
C ASP A 201 4.25 -3.52 4.06
N GLU A 202 5.59 -3.32 4.07
CA GLU A 202 6.24 -2.07 4.45
C GLU A 202 6.59 -1.18 3.25
N ILE A 203 5.80 -1.27 2.18
CA ILE A 203 6.04 -0.53 0.92
C ILE A 203 6.05 0.99 1.08
N TYR A 204 5.50 1.53 2.18
CA TYR A 204 5.46 2.95 2.52
C TYR A 204 6.39 3.34 3.67
N ARG A 205 7.22 2.42 4.17
CA ARG A 205 8.06 2.60 5.37
C ARG A 205 8.89 3.89 5.34
N ASP A 206 9.55 4.17 4.21
CA ASP A 206 10.49 5.28 4.08
C ASP A 206 9.83 6.62 3.72
N ILE A 207 8.49 6.64 3.60
CA ILE A 207 7.70 7.85 3.34
C ILE A 207 6.79 8.21 4.52
N VAL A 208 7.29 8.04 5.74
CA VAL A 208 6.73 8.67 6.95
C VAL A 208 6.99 10.17 6.87
N HIS A 209 5.96 10.99 7.12
CA HIS A 209 6.03 12.44 6.88
C HIS A 209 6.93 13.17 7.89
N ASP A 210 6.92 12.72 9.13
CA ASP A 210 7.72 13.26 10.24
C ASP A 210 8.15 12.09 11.14
N PRO A 211 9.28 11.45 10.83
CA PRO A 211 9.74 10.28 11.57
C PRO A 211 10.15 10.56 13.01
N ASP A 212 10.47 11.82 13.35
CA ASP A 212 10.83 12.22 14.71
C ASP A 212 9.60 12.23 15.64
N ARG A 213 8.44 12.59 15.10
CA ARG A 213 7.16 12.63 15.81
C ARG A 213 6.34 11.35 15.66
N THR A 214 6.57 10.60 14.59
CA THR A 214 5.81 9.40 14.26
C THR A 214 6.78 8.22 14.13
N PRO A 215 7.21 7.62 15.25
CA PRO A 215 8.19 6.55 15.24
C PRO A 215 7.62 5.30 14.58
N PHE A 216 8.34 4.76 13.62
CA PHE A 216 8.03 3.49 12.97
C PHE A 216 8.57 2.32 13.81
N LEU A 217 7.71 1.31 14.04
CA LEU A 217 8.10 0.02 14.58
C LEU A 217 7.58 -1.08 13.64
N SER A 218 8.49 -1.94 13.16
CA SER A 218 8.11 -3.07 12.33
C SER A 218 7.62 -4.24 13.19
N PRO A 219 6.61 -5.02 12.76
CA PRO A 219 6.32 -6.33 13.34
C PRO A 219 7.54 -7.26 13.36
N ALA A 220 8.46 -7.14 12.40
CA ALA A 220 9.70 -7.91 12.36
C ALA A 220 10.73 -7.53 13.43
N GLU A 221 10.61 -6.37 14.06
CA GLU A 221 11.41 -5.99 15.23
C GLU A 221 10.84 -6.59 16.52
N VAL A 222 9.56 -6.95 16.52
CA VAL A 222 8.82 -7.44 17.69
C VAL A 222 8.70 -8.95 17.68
N ALA A 223 8.33 -9.53 16.52
CA ALA A 223 8.16 -10.97 16.32
C ALA A 223 8.98 -11.42 15.09
N PRO A 224 10.34 -11.29 15.15
CA PRO A 224 11.22 -11.53 14.01
C PRO A 224 11.15 -12.94 13.44
N GLU A 225 10.84 -13.94 14.29
CA GLU A 225 10.80 -15.36 13.97
C GLU A 225 9.55 -15.77 13.16
N ARG A 226 8.54 -14.92 13.06
CA ARG A 226 7.29 -15.21 12.35
C ARG A 226 6.80 -14.10 11.43
N THR A 227 7.64 -13.06 11.21
CA THR A 227 7.29 -11.94 10.36
C THR A 227 8.10 -11.94 9.06
N VAL A 228 7.40 -12.06 7.94
CA VAL A 228 7.95 -11.78 6.61
C VAL A 228 7.66 -10.31 6.29
N VAL A 229 8.68 -9.57 5.86
CA VAL A 229 8.51 -8.18 5.41
C VAL A 229 8.53 -8.13 3.90
N THR A 230 7.54 -7.49 3.28
CA THR A 230 7.56 -7.15 1.85
C THR A 230 7.75 -5.66 1.66
N SER A 231 8.47 -5.27 0.62
CA SER A 231 8.69 -3.87 0.24
C SER A 231 9.00 -3.76 -1.26
N GLY A 232 9.37 -2.57 -1.71
CA GLY A 232 9.75 -2.33 -3.10
C GLY A 232 9.92 -0.85 -3.41
N LEU A 233 10.36 -0.55 -4.61
CA LEU A 233 10.69 0.82 -5.04
C LEU A 233 9.51 1.56 -5.71
N SER A 234 8.36 0.91 -5.81
CA SER A 234 7.18 1.47 -6.50
C SER A 234 6.64 2.75 -5.84
N LYS A 235 6.77 2.88 -4.50
CA LYS A 235 6.20 4.00 -3.74
C LYS A 235 7.27 4.96 -3.26
N THR A 236 8.36 4.43 -2.75
CA THR A 236 9.46 5.21 -2.19
C THR A 236 10.18 6.07 -3.24
N LEU A 237 10.44 5.50 -4.43
CA LEU A 237 11.14 6.17 -5.53
C LEU A 237 10.26 6.46 -6.75
N GLY A 238 8.97 6.13 -6.71
CA GLY A 238 8.07 6.32 -7.84
C GLY A 238 8.30 5.35 -9.01
N LEU A 239 9.03 4.26 -8.80
CA LEU A 239 9.41 3.30 -9.84
C LEU A 239 8.37 2.20 -10.06
N GLY A 240 7.07 2.53 -9.96
CA GLY A 240 5.98 1.57 -10.10
C GLY A 240 6.01 0.77 -11.40
N GLY A 241 6.38 1.40 -12.51
CA GLY A 241 6.51 0.77 -13.83
C GLY A 241 7.72 -0.16 -13.97
N TRP A 242 8.75 0.00 -13.15
CA TRP A 242 9.97 -0.81 -13.21
C TRP A 242 9.84 -2.16 -12.50
N ARG A 243 8.80 -2.34 -11.72
CA ARG A 243 8.46 -3.62 -11.09
C ARG A 243 9.58 -4.19 -10.22
N ILE A 244 10.06 -3.48 -9.21
CA ILE A 244 11.08 -3.94 -8.26
C ILE A 244 10.43 -4.14 -6.90
N GLY A 245 10.43 -5.38 -6.41
CA GLY A 245 9.93 -5.77 -5.09
C GLY A 245 10.90 -6.68 -4.37
N VAL A 246 10.85 -6.69 -3.05
CA VAL A 246 11.71 -7.48 -2.19
C VAL A 246 10.91 -8.09 -1.04
N ALA A 247 11.35 -9.26 -0.57
CA ALA A 247 10.87 -9.85 0.67
C ALA A 247 12.06 -10.23 1.55
N ARG A 248 11.91 -9.99 2.85
CA ARG A 248 12.81 -10.45 3.92
C ARG A 248 12.10 -11.53 4.72
N PHE A 249 12.73 -12.67 4.89
CA PHE A 249 12.22 -13.82 5.63
C PHE A 249 12.84 -13.90 7.03
N PRO A 250 12.14 -14.52 8.02
CA PRO A 250 12.69 -14.83 9.31
C PRO A 250 13.99 -15.65 9.22
N ALA A 251 14.82 -15.59 10.25
CA ALA A 251 15.92 -16.54 10.43
C ALA A 251 15.37 -17.87 10.96
N GLY A 252 16.12 -18.97 10.71
CA GLY A 252 15.81 -20.31 11.15
C GLY A 252 14.77 -21.04 10.32
N ASP A 253 14.44 -22.26 10.75
CA ASP A 253 13.69 -23.27 9.97
C ASP A 253 12.35 -22.77 9.41
N THR A 254 11.61 -21.98 10.19
CA THR A 254 10.32 -21.43 9.71
C THR A 254 10.51 -20.44 8.57
N GLY A 255 11.50 -19.55 8.70
CA GLY A 255 11.81 -18.59 7.65
C GLY A 255 12.36 -19.27 6.40
N GLU A 256 13.20 -20.28 6.55
CA GLU A 256 13.74 -21.07 5.45
C GLU A 256 12.62 -21.80 4.69
N ARG A 257 11.71 -22.47 5.40
CA ARG A 257 10.56 -23.13 4.77
C ARG A 257 9.66 -22.14 4.00
N LEU A 258 9.39 -20.98 4.58
CA LEU A 258 8.59 -19.94 3.90
C LEU A 258 9.30 -19.39 2.67
N ARG A 259 10.60 -19.11 2.77
CA ARG A 259 11.44 -18.65 1.66
C ARG A 259 11.46 -19.68 0.53
N ASP A 260 11.75 -20.93 0.85
CA ASP A 260 11.87 -22.01 -0.12
C ASP A 260 10.54 -22.28 -0.82
N GLY A 261 9.41 -22.20 -0.09
CA GLY A 261 8.08 -22.24 -0.67
C GLY A 261 7.82 -21.08 -1.64
N VAL A 262 8.21 -19.86 -1.26
CA VAL A 262 8.09 -18.70 -2.17
C VAL A 262 9.01 -18.84 -3.38
N ILE A 263 10.22 -19.37 -3.24
CA ILE A 263 11.14 -19.64 -4.35
C ILE A 263 10.56 -20.71 -5.29
N ALA A 264 9.94 -21.76 -4.76
CA ALA A 264 9.28 -22.79 -5.56
C ALA A 264 8.15 -22.19 -6.39
N VAL A 265 7.28 -21.37 -5.80
CA VAL A 265 6.22 -20.64 -6.53
C VAL A 265 6.82 -19.67 -7.55
N ALA A 266 7.89 -18.97 -7.19
CA ALA A 266 8.56 -18.01 -8.05
C ALA A 266 9.14 -18.65 -9.31
N SER A 267 9.73 -19.85 -9.18
CA SER A 267 10.30 -20.59 -10.32
C SER A 267 9.28 -20.83 -11.41
N GLU A 268 8.01 -21.07 -11.04
CA GLU A 268 6.92 -21.38 -11.97
C GLU A 268 6.15 -20.14 -12.47
N LEU A 269 6.21 -19.01 -11.75
CA LEU A 269 5.40 -17.83 -12.08
C LEU A 269 6.18 -16.73 -12.79
N TRP A 270 7.39 -16.41 -12.35
CA TRP A 270 8.17 -15.29 -12.93
C TRP A 270 9.65 -15.58 -13.10
N SER A 271 10.15 -16.73 -12.66
CA SER A 271 11.54 -17.16 -12.66
C SER A 271 12.45 -16.26 -11.82
N THR A 272 12.82 -15.09 -12.32
CA THR A 272 13.69 -14.13 -11.63
C THR A 272 13.30 -12.69 -11.97
N LEU A 273 13.73 -11.73 -11.17
CA LEU A 273 13.66 -10.31 -11.56
C LEU A 273 14.63 -10.05 -12.71
N ALA A 274 14.21 -9.26 -13.70
CA ALA A 274 15.06 -8.92 -14.85
C ALA A 274 16.43 -8.37 -14.40
N GLY A 275 17.51 -8.83 -15.04
CA GLY A 275 18.88 -8.49 -14.68
C GLY A 275 19.16 -6.99 -14.57
N PRO A 276 18.75 -6.15 -15.54
CA PRO A 276 18.87 -4.69 -15.42
C PRO A 276 18.16 -4.12 -14.19
N MET A 277 16.99 -4.66 -13.83
CA MET A 277 16.22 -4.22 -12.65
C MET A 277 16.90 -4.64 -11.33
N GLN A 278 17.59 -5.79 -11.31
CA GLN A 278 18.39 -6.20 -10.17
C GLN A 278 19.58 -5.25 -9.96
N HIS A 279 20.20 -4.78 -11.05
CA HIS A 279 21.29 -3.81 -10.97
C HIS A 279 20.83 -2.48 -10.40
N VAL A 280 19.68 -1.99 -10.84
CA VAL A 280 19.05 -0.78 -10.27
C VAL A 280 18.67 -1.00 -8.80
N ALA A 281 18.11 -2.15 -8.47
CA ALA A 281 17.72 -2.47 -7.10
C ALA A 281 18.93 -2.46 -6.15
N ALA A 282 20.05 -3.07 -6.54
CA ALA A 282 21.29 -3.06 -5.76
C ALA A 282 21.76 -1.62 -5.47
N TYR A 283 21.82 -0.76 -6.50
CA TYR A 283 22.15 0.64 -6.32
C TYR A 283 21.18 1.39 -5.40
N ALA A 284 19.87 1.21 -5.60
CA ALA A 284 18.87 1.92 -4.81
C ALA A 284 18.87 1.48 -3.33
N TYR A 285 19.03 0.18 -3.05
CA TYR A 285 19.07 -0.36 -1.69
C TYR A 285 20.43 -0.17 -0.98
N ALA A 286 21.51 0.13 -1.71
CA ALA A 286 22.74 0.64 -1.12
C ALA A 286 22.56 2.02 -0.46
N GLU A 287 21.50 2.75 -0.87
CA GLU A 287 21.08 4.05 -0.31
C GLU A 287 22.19 5.12 -0.39
N PRO A 288 22.79 5.37 -1.56
CA PRO A 288 23.70 6.51 -1.70
C PRO A 288 22.96 7.82 -1.39
N PRO A 289 23.70 8.92 -1.10
CA PRO A 289 23.12 10.18 -0.64
C PRO A 289 21.97 10.70 -1.50
N GLU A 290 22.07 10.62 -2.82
CA GLU A 290 21.05 11.08 -3.76
C GLU A 290 19.74 10.27 -3.67
N ILE A 291 19.81 8.99 -3.31
CA ILE A 291 18.63 8.16 -3.05
C ILE A 291 17.96 8.58 -1.74
N THR A 292 18.74 8.74 -0.67
CA THR A 292 18.21 9.15 0.64
C THR A 292 17.62 10.56 0.59
N ASP A 293 18.24 11.49 -0.11
CA ASP A 293 17.73 12.86 -0.29
C ASP A 293 16.45 12.87 -1.11
N ARG A 294 16.40 12.04 -2.16
CA ARG A 294 15.18 11.86 -2.97
C ARG A 294 14.01 11.34 -2.14
N VAL A 295 14.25 10.33 -1.31
CA VAL A 295 13.21 9.74 -0.43
C VAL A 295 12.70 10.78 0.57
N ARG A 296 13.58 11.57 1.17
CA ARG A 296 13.20 12.66 2.08
C ARG A 296 12.37 13.75 1.37
N ALA A 297 12.77 14.14 0.16
CA ALA A 297 12.02 15.12 -0.64
C ALA A 297 10.63 14.57 -0.99
N ALA A 298 10.53 13.31 -1.41
CA ALA A 298 9.26 12.64 -1.69
C ALA A 298 8.35 12.59 -0.45
N ALA A 299 8.87 12.22 0.72
CA ALA A 299 8.11 12.19 1.97
C ALA A 299 7.55 13.58 2.35
N ARG A 300 8.36 14.65 2.19
CA ARG A 300 7.92 16.04 2.42
C ARG A 300 6.78 16.43 1.45
N LEU A 301 6.95 16.19 0.17
CA LEU A 301 5.94 16.47 -0.87
C LEU A 301 4.63 15.74 -0.58
N HIS A 302 4.70 14.41 -0.41
CA HIS A 302 3.54 13.58 -0.12
C HIS A 302 2.82 14.06 1.14
N GLY A 303 3.58 14.34 2.21
CA GLY A 303 3.02 14.81 3.47
C GLY A 303 2.36 16.19 3.37
N ALA A 304 2.95 17.13 2.65
CA ALA A 304 2.37 18.48 2.46
C ALA A 304 1.02 18.41 1.76
N VAL A 305 0.94 17.69 0.63
CA VAL A 305 -0.29 17.61 -0.17
C VAL A 305 -1.36 16.74 0.51
N ALA A 306 -0.98 15.62 1.15
CA ALA A 306 -1.92 14.80 1.91
C ALA A 306 -2.55 15.58 3.08
N ARG A 307 -1.76 16.36 3.83
CA ARG A 307 -2.27 17.24 4.89
C ARG A 307 -3.18 18.36 4.36
N ALA A 308 -2.93 18.88 3.16
CA ALA A 308 -3.81 19.87 2.54
C ALA A 308 -5.18 19.25 2.20
N VAL A 309 -5.21 18.07 1.58
CA VAL A 309 -6.47 17.34 1.29
C VAL A 309 -7.19 16.95 2.58
N HIS A 310 -6.46 16.53 3.61
CA HIS A 310 -7.04 16.26 4.93
C HIS A 310 -7.74 17.49 5.51
N ARG A 311 -7.10 18.67 5.52
CA ARG A 311 -7.73 19.91 5.99
C ARG A 311 -9.02 20.21 5.22
N ILE A 312 -8.98 20.11 3.89
CA ILE A 312 -10.18 20.32 3.04
C ILE A 312 -11.32 19.37 3.45
N ALA A 313 -11.02 18.10 3.74
CA ALA A 313 -12.04 17.15 4.17
C ALA A 313 -12.63 17.51 5.54
N VAL A 314 -11.78 17.90 6.50
CA VAL A 314 -12.20 18.32 7.84
C VAL A 314 -13.01 19.62 7.79
N ASP A 315 -12.58 20.60 6.99
CA ASP A 315 -13.27 21.89 6.80
C ASP A 315 -14.66 21.69 6.15
N ALA A 316 -14.81 20.64 5.34
CA ALA A 316 -16.11 20.22 4.79
C ALA A 316 -16.98 19.47 5.83
N GLY A 317 -16.50 19.23 7.04
CA GLY A 317 -17.23 18.56 8.13
C GLY A 317 -17.06 17.04 8.18
N ALA A 318 -16.17 16.44 7.40
CA ALA A 318 -15.86 15.02 7.52
C ALA A 318 -14.97 14.74 8.74
N ALA A 319 -15.16 13.59 9.38
CA ALA A 319 -14.19 13.06 10.32
C ALA A 319 -13.02 12.46 9.51
N CYS A 320 -11.79 12.80 9.89
CA CYS A 320 -10.62 12.26 9.20
C CYS A 320 -9.40 12.29 10.12
N ARG A 321 -8.68 11.16 10.20
CA ARG A 321 -7.38 11.13 10.90
C ARG A 321 -6.32 11.87 10.07
N PRO A 322 -5.45 12.66 10.71
CA PRO A 322 -4.33 13.28 10.02
C PRO A 322 -3.43 12.21 9.38
N PRO A 323 -3.07 12.35 8.09
CA PRO A 323 -2.14 11.44 7.46
C PRO A 323 -0.73 11.62 8.05
N THR A 324 -0.07 10.51 8.37
CA THR A 324 1.28 10.49 8.95
C THR A 324 2.32 9.88 8.04
N ALA A 325 1.88 9.18 6.97
CA ALA A 325 2.78 8.55 6.01
C ALA A 325 2.10 8.34 4.65
N GLY A 326 2.90 8.01 3.65
CA GLY A 326 2.40 7.77 2.29
C GLY A 326 1.73 9.01 1.68
N PHE A 327 0.72 8.78 0.88
CA PHE A 327 -0.01 9.82 0.16
C PHE A 327 -1.52 9.54 0.11
N TYR A 328 -2.07 8.99 1.20
CA TYR A 328 -3.50 8.67 1.31
C TYR A 328 -4.17 9.51 2.38
N VAL A 329 -5.46 9.76 2.14
CA VAL A 329 -6.39 10.34 3.10
C VAL A 329 -7.67 9.51 3.05
N TYR A 330 -8.26 9.21 4.21
CA TYR A 330 -9.44 8.36 4.34
C TYR A 330 -10.55 9.05 5.13
N PRO A 331 -11.26 10.01 4.50
CA PRO A 331 -12.32 10.76 5.17
C PRO A 331 -13.57 9.92 5.39
N ASP A 332 -14.24 10.19 6.50
CA ASP A 332 -15.55 9.63 6.88
C ASP A 332 -16.59 10.74 6.94
N PHE A 333 -17.56 10.69 6.05
CA PHE A 333 -18.66 11.65 5.97
C PHE A 333 -19.85 11.25 6.87
N GLU A 334 -19.69 10.31 7.78
CA GLU A 334 -20.71 9.89 8.75
C GLU A 334 -21.32 11.05 9.53
N PRO A 335 -20.57 12.08 10.00
CA PRO A 335 -21.14 13.25 10.67
C PRO A 335 -22.17 14.01 9.83
N LEU A 336 -22.12 13.85 8.51
CA LEU A 336 -23.01 14.52 7.54
C LEU A 336 -24.09 13.59 6.96
N ARG A 337 -24.26 12.38 7.52
CA ARG A 337 -25.16 11.34 7.01
C ARG A 337 -26.58 11.84 6.74
N ALA A 338 -27.18 12.57 7.68
CA ALA A 338 -28.57 13.06 7.51
C ALA A 338 -28.71 14.00 6.30
N ARG A 339 -27.74 14.90 6.11
CA ARG A 339 -27.71 15.83 4.97
C ARG A 339 -27.49 15.10 3.64
N LEU A 340 -26.56 14.14 3.61
CA LEU A 340 -26.25 13.35 2.43
C LEU A 340 -27.39 12.40 2.05
N ALA A 341 -28.06 11.80 3.05
CA ALA A 341 -29.20 10.91 2.81
C ALA A 341 -30.38 11.63 2.15
N ALA A 342 -30.61 12.91 2.48
CA ALA A 342 -31.63 13.73 1.82
C ALA A 342 -31.37 13.91 0.30
N ARG A 343 -30.14 13.64 -0.14
CA ARG A 343 -29.68 13.68 -1.54
C ARG A 343 -29.52 12.29 -2.17
N GLY A 344 -29.99 11.24 -1.48
CA GLY A 344 -29.86 9.86 -1.94
C GLY A 344 -28.47 9.25 -1.75
N ILE A 345 -27.57 9.90 -0.97
CA ILE A 345 -26.21 9.42 -0.69
C ILE A 345 -26.23 8.70 0.66
N THR A 346 -26.31 7.38 0.65
CA THR A 346 -26.56 6.56 1.86
C THR A 346 -25.45 5.55 2.16
N ASP A 347 -24.51 5.39 1.24
CA ASP A 347 -23.43 4.41 1.32
C ASP A 347 -22.16 4.87 0.58
N SER A 348 -21.10 4.08 0.69
CA SER A 348 -19.81 4.37 0.07
C SER A 348 -19.85 4.44 -1.46
N ALA A 349 -20.71 3.66 -2.11
CA ALA A 349 -20.82 3.62 -3.56
C ALA A 349 -21.54 4.87 -4.10
N SER A 350 -22.68 5.23 -3.51
CA SER A 350 -23.42 6.47 -3.86
C SER A 350 -22.60 7.72 -3.55
N LEU A 351 -21.79 7.73 -2.47
CA LEU A 351 -20.89 8.83 -2.16
C LEU A 351 -19.82 9.01 -3.25
N ALA A 352 -19.17 7.92 -3.65
CA ALA A 352 -18.14 7.96 -4.71
C ALA A 352 -18.75 8.36 -6.07
N GLY A 353 -19.96 7.89 -6.39
CA GLY A 353 -20.71 8.26 -7.58
C GLY A 353 -21.06 9.76 -7.59
N ALA A 354 -21.60 10.29 -6.49
CA ALA A 354 -21.96 11.71 -6.37
C ALA A 354 -20.74 12.64 -6.53
N LEU A 355 -19.57 12.27 -5.96
CA LEU A 355 -18.33 13.01 -6.15
C LEU A 355 -17.86 13.01 -7.60
N LEU A 356 -17.94 11.86 -8.26
CA LEU A 356 -17.56 11.74 -9.66
C LEU A 356 -18.49 12.55 -10.59
N ASP A 357 -19.80 12.33 -10.47
CA ASP A 357 -20.76 12.90 -11.43
C ASP A 357 -21.05 14.38 -11.14
N GLY A 358 -21.09 14.79 -9.86
CA GLY A 358 -21.35 16.16 -9.46
C GLY A 358 -20.14 17.09 -9.53
N SER A 359 -18.91 16.56 -9.41
CA SER A 359 -17.71 17.40 -9.24
C SER A 359 -16.48 16.94 -10.01
N GLY A 360 -16.55 15.80 -10.70
CA GLY A 360 -15.40 15.22 -11.40
C GLY A 360 -14.30 14.72 -10.46
N LEU A 361 -14.62 14.47 -9.18
CA LEU A 361 -13.68 13.90 -8.21
C LEU A 361 -13.75 12.37 -8.23
N VAL A 362 -12.69 11.72 -8.67
CA VAL A 362 -12.61 10.25 -8.75
C VAL A 362 -11.95 9.72 -7.50
N VAL A 363 -12.70 9.08 -6.62
CA VAL A 363 -12.25 8.48 -5.37
C VAL A 363 -12.46 6.96 -5.36
N LEU A 364 -11.83 6.24 -4.45
CA LEU A 364 -12.05 4.80 -4.28
C LEU A 364 -12.91 4.55 -3.04
N GLY A 365 -14.17 4.20 -3.24
CA GLY A 365 -15.12 3.93 -2.15
C GLY A 365 -14.65 2.84 -1.19
N GLY A 366 -14.93 3.00 0.11
CA GLY A 366 -14.49 2.09 1.17
C GLY A 366 -14.94 0.65 0.97
N HIS A 367 -16.14 0.44 0.43
CA HIS A 367 -16.65 -0.91 0.11
C HIS A 367 -15.72 -1.72 -0.82
N LEU A 368 -14.95 -1.05 -1.69
CA LEU A 368 -13.97 -1.69 -2.57
C LEU A 368 -12.66 -2.05 -1.84
N LEU A 369 -12.52 -1.65 -0.60
CA LEU A 369 -11.37 -1.90 0.28
C LEU A 369 -11.72 -2.87 1.42
N GLY A 370 -12.93 -3.46 1.39
CA GLY A 370 -13.41 -4.36 2.43
C GLY A 370 -13.92 -3.65 3.68
N ASP A 371 -14.17 -2.34 3.62
CA ASP A 371 -14.85 -1.58 4.67
C ASP A 371 -16.37 -1.84 4.64
N ASP A 372 -17.09 -1.44 5.70
CA ASP A 372 -18.54 -1.49 5.71
C ASP A 372 -19.12 -0.72 4.50
N PRO A 373 -19.85 -1.39 3.61
CA PRO A 373 -20.40 -0.73 2.43
C PRO A 373 -21.36 0.41 2.77
N LYS A 374 -21.99 0.38 3.95
CA LYS A 374 -22.90 1.43 4.43
C LYS A 374 -22.15 2.65 4.97
N ALA A 375 -20.87 2.53 5.29
CA ALA A 375 -20.07 3.65 5.76
C ALA A 375 -19.87 4.68 4.64
N LEU A 376 -19.90 5.96 5.00
CA LEU A 376 -19.71 7.07 4.06
C LEU A 376 -18.22 7.42 3.94
N ARG A 377 -17.41 6.42 3.53
CA ARG A 377 -15.94 6.50 3.50
C ARG A 377 -15.37 6.21 2.13
N PHE A 378 -14.26 6.85 1.83
CA PHE A 378 -13.47 6.56 0.62
C PHE A 378 -11.99 6.82 0.84
N LYS A 379 -11.16 6.23 0.00
CA LYS A 379 -9.74 6.56 -0.11
C LYS A 379 -9.52 7.65 -1.13
N ALA A 380 -8.76 8.68 -0.77
CA ALA A 380 -8.19 9.68 -1.66
C ALA A 380 -6.66 9.51 -1.72
N ALA A 381 -6.12 9.20 -2.90
CA ALA A 381 -4.69 9.15 -3.17
C ALA A 381 -4.25 10.49 -3.76
N THR A 382 -3.37 11.21 -3.07
CA THR A 382 -3.00 12.58 -3.40
C THR A 382 -1.81 12.71 -4.35
N SER A 383 -1.13 11.59 -4.63
CA SER A 383 0.11 11.57 -5.41
C SER A 383 -0.05 11.86 -6.91
N LEU A 384 -1.28 11.86 -7.42
CA LEU A 384 -1.56 12.22 -8.81
C LEU A 384 -1.82 13.73 -9.02
N LEU A 385 -1.75 14.54 -7.96
CA LEU A 385 -2.00 15.98 -8.00
C LEU A 385 -0.75 16.80 -8.38
N TYR A 386 0.39 16.14 -8.62
CA TYR A 386 1.67 16.82 -8.84
C TYR A 386 1.91 17.25 -10.28
N GLY A 387 0.96 16.96 -11.20
CA GLY A 387 1.01 17.39 -12.59
C GLY A 387 1.90 16.50 -13.49
N ASP A 388 2.50 17.13 -14.50
CA ASP A 388 3.44 16.50 -15.43
C ASP A 388 4.86 16.38 -14.82
N GLU A 389 5.82 15.88 -15.58
CA GLU A 389 7.18 15.59 -15.09
C GLU A 389 7.92 16.87 -14.64
N GLU A 390 7.76 17.98 -15.33
CA GLU A 390 8.37 19.27 -14.98
C GLU A 390 7.74 19.81 -13.68
N GLN A 391 6.41 19.75 -13.57
CA GLN A 391 5.65 20.15 -12.40
C GLN A 391 5.98 19.29 -11.18
N GLN A 392 6.14 17.98 -11.37
CA GLN A 392 6.58 17.05 -10.31
C GLN A 392 8.00 17.38 -9.82
N ALA A 393 8.93 17.73 -10.72
CA ALA A 393 10.26 18.14 -10.35
C ALA A 393 10.24 19.46 -9.54
N ALA A 394 9.44 20.43 -9.96
CA ALA A 394 9.23 21.68 -9.23
C ALA A 394 8.60 21.42 -7.85
N ALA A 395 7.64 20.50 -7.75
CA ALA A 395 6.98 20.15 -6.49
C ALA A 395 7.93 19.50 -5.49
N LEU A 396 8.85 18.66 -5.96
CA LEU A 396 9.89 18.04 -5.10
C LEU A 396 10.90 19.05 -4.55
N ALA A 397 11.19 20.10 -5.31
CA ALA A 397 12.14 21.15 -4.95
C ALA A 397 11.53 22.27 -4.09
N ALA A 398 10.20 22.39 -4.08
CA ALA A 398 9.50 23.49 -3.40
C ALA A 398 9.51 23.30 -1.87
N ASP A 399 9.72 24.40 -1.13
CA ASP A 399 9.54 24.44 0.32
C ASP A 399 8.07 24.19 0.73
N ASP A 400 7.13 24.77 -0.01
CA ASP A 400 5.69 24.53 0.14
C ASP A 400 5.07 24.20 -1.24
N PRO A 401 4.98 22.91 -1.58
CA PRO A 401 4.44 22.47 -2.86
C PRO A 401 2.95 22.79 -3.02
N THR A 402 2.21 23.00 -1.92
CA THR A 402 0.78 23.31 -1.99
C THR A 402 0.48 24.69 -2.59
N ARG A 403 1.48 25.57 -2.66
CA ARG A 403 1.39 26.93 -3.26
C ARG A 403 1.68 26.94 -4.76
N LEU A 404 2.17 25.86 -5.34
CA LEU A 404 2.39 25.76 -6.77
C LEU A 404 1.05 25.81 -7.52
N PRO A 405 0.91 26.63 -8.59
CA PRO A 405 -0.39 26.90 -9.22
C PRO A 405 -1.16 25.65 -9.62
N HIS A 406 -0.49 24.62 -10.15
CA HIS A 406 -1.11 23.37 -10.57
C HIS A 406 -1.63 22.56 -9.37
N ILE A 407 -0.90 22.46 -8.24
CA ILE A 407 -1.34 21.77 -7.03
C ILE A 407 -2.44 22.58 -6.34
N ALA A 408 -2.25 23.90 -6.19
CA ALA A 408 -3.25 24.79 -5.59
C ALA A 408 -4.59 24.73 -6.34
N GLY A 409 -4.54 24.70 -7.68
CA GLY A 409 -5.74 24.55 -8.52
C GLY A 409 -6.47 23.22 -8.29
N GLU A 410 -5.74 22.11 -8.17
CA GLU A 410 -6.37 20.81 -7.88
C GLU A 410 -6.95 20.76 -6.45
N LEU A 411 -6.27 21.36 -5.46
CA LEU A 411 -6.78 21.48 -4.09
C LEU A 411 -8.06 22.32 -4.03
N ASP A 412 -8.13 23.44 -4.77
CA ASP A 412 -9.34 24.27 -4.90
C ASP A 412 -10.51 23.48 -5.54
N ARG A 413 -10.22 22.67 -6.57
CA ARG A 413 -11.23 21.80 -7.19
C ARG A 413 -11.77 20.77 -6.20
N ILE A 414 -10.92 20.18 -5.36
CA ILE A 414 -11.33 19.23 -4.31
C ILE A 414 -12.23 19.94 -3.29
N ALA A 415 -11.84 21.13 -2.82
CA ALA A 415 -12.63 21.91 -1.86
C ALA A 415 -14.01 22.26 -2.44
N LYS A 416 -14.06 22.76 -3.66
CA LYS A 416 -15.33 23.03 -4.38
C LYS A 416 -16.18 21.78 -4.57
N GLY A 417 -15.55 20.64 -4.83
CA GLY A 417 -16.24 19.37 -5.02
C GLY A 417 -16.90 18.88 -3.72
N PHE A 418 -16.24 19.02 -2.59
CA PHE A 418 -16.83 18.67 -1.30
C PHE A 418 -17.94 19.67 -0.89
N ALA A 419 -17.78 20.96 -1.17
CA ALA A 419 -18.84 21.93 -0.94
C ALA A 419 -20.12 21.58 -1.73
N ARG A 420 -20.00 21.31 -3.04
CA ARG A 420 -21.14 20.90 -3.89
C ARG A 420 -21.81 19.59 -3.44
N LEU A 421 -21.06 18.69 -2.82
CA LEU A 421 -21.61 17.47 -2.25
C LEU A 421 -22.62 17.80 -1.12
N LEU A 422 -22.46 18.95 -0.47
CA LEU A 422 -23.24 19.37 0.68
C LEU A 422 -24.31 20.43 0.35
N ASP A 423 -24.20 21.15 -0.76
CA ASP A 423 -25.21 22.10 -1.25
C ASP A 423 -26.48 21.38 -1.74
#